data_b4e364d083851ea8a4fcecca1f3ce199
#
_entry.id   b4e364d083851ea8a4fcecca1f3ce199
#
_cell.length_a   1.000
_cell.length_b   1.000
_cell.length_c   1.000
_cell.angle_alpha   90.00
_cell.angle_beta   90.00
_cell.angle_gamma   90.00
#
_symmetry.space_group_name_H-M   'P 1'
#
loop_
_entity.id
_entity.type
_entity.pdbx_description
1 polymer ?
#
loop_
_entity_poly.entity_id
_entity_poly.type
_entity_poly.pdbx_seq_one_letter_code
_entity_poly.pdbx_strand_id
1 'polypeptide(L)'
;MRLIDHTQASLLDYTCAQLGCFFPSGDGAALRHRLERHLPQALARLAHCIDKVRMWQSGQFNYLNSSQYCLYLYFLANTVWREEGSEEAVGAATRLFLLNKALNGIDLFYEIAMPEVFFIGHSVGIVLAKATYGNYLVLYQNSTVGKNHGVAPVLGEGVILYPNSAIIGRCRIGANTTVSQGTGVINRDTPGNCLVFAGTAGELTIKAAKRPLIDDFFRF
;
A
#
# COMPACT_ATOMS: atom_id res chain seq x y z
N MET A 1 -1.75 -18.50 -7.88
CA MET A 1 -0.49 -18.08 -7.22
C MET A 1 -0.02 -19.16 -6.26
N ARG A 2 1.25 -19.54 -6.33
CA ARG A 2 1.90 -20.47 -5.39
C ARG A 2 2.24 -19.75 -4.10
N LEU A 3 1.84 -20.30 -2.96
CA LEU A 3 2.26 -19.83 -1.64
C LEU A 3 3.55 -20.58 -1.25
N ILE A 4 4.62 -19.86 -0.93
CA ILE A 4 5.88 -20.47 -0.50
C ILE A 4 5.72 -20.93 0.95
N ASP A 5 6.07 -22.19 1.22
CA ASP A 5 6.00 -22.86 2.53
C ASP A 5 4.61 -22.93 3.18
N HIS A 6 3.56 -22.49 2.48
CA HIS A 6 2.19 -22.48 2.99
C HIS A 6 1.18 -23.07 2.01
N THR A 7 0.12 -23.62 2.55
CA THR A 7 -1.21 -23.72 1.94
C THR A 7 -2.03 -22.49 2.35
N GLN A 8 -3.22 -22.29 1.75
CA GLN A 8 -4.12 -21.23 2.21
C GLN A 8 -4.52 -21.42 3.68
N ALA A 9 -4.78 -22.65 4.10
CA ALA A 9 -5.14 -22.97 5.47
C ALA A 9 -4.00 -22.65 6.44
N SER A 10 -2.77 -23.08 6.16
CA SER A 10 -1.63 -22.81 7.05
C SER A 10 -1.21 -21.35 7.05
N LEU A 11 -1.38 -20.60 5.95
CA LEU A 11 -1.19 -19.15 5.94
C LEU A 11 -2.21 -18.43 6.82
N LEU A 12 -3.47 -18.89 6.77
CA LEU A 12 -4.52 -18.39 7.65
C LEU A 12 -4.20 -18.67 9.12
N ASP A 13 -3.78 -19.91 9.44
CA ASP A 13 -3.39 -20.29 10.80
C ASP A 13 -2.22 -19.44 11.31
N TYR A 14 -1.22 -19.19 10.46
CA TYR A 14 -0.10 -18.29 10.77
C TYR A 14 -0.58 -16.86 11.06
N THR A 15 -1.47 -16.32 10.23
CA THR A 15 -2.05 -14.98 10.44
C THR A 15 -2.87 -14.91 11.72
N CYS A 16 -3.70 -15.92 12.00
CA CYS A 16 -4.50 -15.99 13.23
C CYS A 16 -3.63 -16.12 14.49
N ALA A 17 -2.53 -16.86 14.41
CA ALA A 17 -1.58 -16.97 15.51
C ALA A 17 -0.93 -15.63 15.84
N GLN A 18 -0.52 -14.86 14.82
CA GLN A 18 0.00 -13.50 15.02
C GLN A 18 -1.06 -12.58 15.63
N LEU A 19 -2.29 -12.59 15.11
CA LEU A 19 -3.38 -11.80 15.65
C LEU A 19 -3.69 -12.17 17.11
N GLY A 20 -3.69 -13.46 17.44
CA GLY A 20 -3.89 -13.93 18.81
C GLY A 20 -2.76 -13.53 19.76
N CYS A 21 -1.52 -13.46 19.26
CA CYS A 21 -0.37 -13.00 20.04
C CYS A 21 -0.40 -11.50 20.32
N PHE A 22 -0.69 -10.69 19.31
CA PHE A 22 -0.69 -9.22 19.41
C PHE A 22 -1.98 -8.65 20.03
N PHE A 23 -3.12 -9.28 19.73
CA PHE A 23 -4.45 -8.80 20.11
C PHE A 23 -5.31 -9.95 20.65
N PRO A 24 -4.94 -10.50 21.83
CA PRO A 24 -5.66 -11.63 22.41
C PRO A 24 -7.14 -11.27 22.67
N SER A 25 -8.04 -12.12 22.20
CA SER A 25 -9.49 -11.93 22.33
C SER A 25 -10.20 -13.28 22.45
N GLY A 26 -11.38 -13.30 23.04
CA GLY A 26 -12.18 -14.52 23.21
C GLY A 26 -12.86 -15.00 21.91
N ASP A 27 -12.76 -14.26 20.79
CA ASP A 27 -13.44 -14.49 19.53
C ASP A 27 -12.58 -15.17 18.44
N GLY A 28 -11.48 -15.80 18.83
CA GLY A 28 -10.47 -16.33 17.86
C GLY A 28 -11.06 -17.27 16.80
N ALA A 29 -12.01 -18.15 17.17
CA ALA A 29 -12.65 -19.05 16.22
C ALA A 29 -13.55 -18.30 15.23
N ALA A 30 -14.30 -17.31 15.69
CA ALA A 30 -15.15 -16.48 14.84
C ALA A 30 -14.31 -15.60 13.90
N LEU A 31 -13.22 -15.02 14.41
CA LEU A 31 -12.25 -14.27 13.61
C LEU A 31 -11.65 -15.15 12.51
N ARG A 32 -11.16 -16.35 12.86
CA ARG A 32 -10.61 -17.30 11.89
C ARG A 32 -11.60 -17.63 10.77
N HIS A 33 -12.85 -17.96 11.12
CA HIS A 33 -13.88 -18.28 10.15
C HIS A 33 -14.18 -17.09 9.22
N ARG A 34 -14.19 -15.86 9.75
CA ARG A 34 -14.36 -14.65 8.95
C ARG A 34 -13.22 -14.46 7.97
N LEU A 35 -11.97 -14.54 8.42
CA LEU A 35 -10.80 -14.40 7.56
C LEU A 35 -10.75 -15.48 6.47
N GLU A 36 -11.11 -16.74 6.81
CA GLU A 36 -11.16 -17.85 5.85
C GLU A 36 -12.10 -17.58 4.67
N ARG A 37 -13.24 -16.97 4.93
CA ARG A 37 -14.24 -16.61 3.92
C ARG A 37 -13.71 -15.61 2.88
N HIS A 38 -12.90 -14.64 3.33
CA HIS A 38 -12.40 -13.55 2.48
C HIS A 38 -10.99 -13.79 1.93
N LEU A 39 -10.27 -14.78 2.47
CA LEU A 39 -8.90 -15.07 2.07
C LEU A 39 -8.74 -15.35 0.56
N PRO A 40 -9.59 -16.14 -0.09
CA PRO A 40 -9.43 -16.42 -1.53
C PRO A 40 -9.48 -15.15 -2.38
N GLN A 41 -10.40 -14.23 -2.10
CA GLN A 41 -10.52 -12.96 -2.83
C GLN A 41 -9.33 -12.04 -2.55
N ALA A 42 -8.89 -11.94 -1.30
CA ALA A 42 -7.71 -11.17 -0.93
C ALA A 42 -6.45 -11.70 -1.63
N LEU A 43 -6.27 -13.02 -1.70
CA LEU A 43 -5.17 -13.65 -2.41
C LEU A 43 -5.25 -13.47 -3.94
N ALA A 44 -6.45 -13.43 -4.52
CA ALA A 44 -6.60 -13.13 -5.94
C ALA A 44 -6.15 -11.70 -6.27
N ARG A 45 -6.52 -10.72 -5.45
CA ARG A 45 -6.06 -9.32 -5.57
C ARG A 45 -4.55 -9.20 -5.39
N LEU A 46 -4.00 -9.87 -4.38
CA LEU A 46 -2.56 -9.91 -4.15
C LEU A 46 -1.81 -10.54 -5.32
N ALA A 47 -2.31 -11.64 -5.89
CA ALA A 47 -1.73 -12.32 -7.04
C ALA A 47 -1.66 -11.39 -8.25
N HIS A 48 -2.75 -10.69 -8.56
CA HIS A 48 -2.79 -9.71 -9.64
C HIS A 48 -1.71 -8.63 -9.46
N CYS A 49 -1.57 -8.10 -8.24
CA CYS A 49 -0.55 -7.09 -7.94
C CYS A 49 0.88 -7.66 -8.08
N ILE A 50 1.16 -8.84 -7.49
CA ILE A 50 2.47 -9.49 -7.54
C ILE A 50 2.91 -9.74 -8.99
N ASP A 51 2.00 -10.21 -9.84
CA ASP A 51 2.30 -10.55 -11.22
C ASP A 51 2.77 -9.34 -12.03
N LYS A 52 2.34 -8.15 -11.64
CA LYS A 52 2.76 -6.91 -12.30
C LYS A 52 4.05 -6.31 -11.76
N VAL A 53 4.51 -6.66 -10.57
CA VAL A 53 5.74 -6.09 -9.98
C VAL A 53 7.00 -6.83 -10.46
N ARG A 54 7.94 -6.13 -11.12
CA ARG A 54 9.17 -6.72 -11.70
C ARG A 54 10.13 -7.28 -10.67
N MET A 55 10.20 -6.69 -9.47
CA MET A 55 11.08 -7.11 -8.39
C MET A 55 10.68 -8.46 -7.79
N TRP A 56 9.48 -8.96 -8.10
CA TRP A 56 8.96 -10.20 -7.55
C TRP A 56 8.83 -11.27 -8.61
N GLN A 57 8.95 -12.52 -8.19
CA GLN A 57 8.68 -13.67 -9.05
C GLN A 57 7.15 -13.73 -9.30
N SER A 58 6.74 -13.63 -10.58
CA SER A 58 5.33 -13.76 -10.97
C SER A 58 4.78 -15.12 -10.53
N GLY A 59 3.53 -15.15 -10.10
CA GLY A 59 2.85 -16.36 -9.65
C GLY A 59 3.30 -16.89 -8.28
N GLN A 60 4.13 -16.17 -7.52
CA GLN A 60 4.63 -16.62 -6.22
C GLN A 60 4.43 -15.56 -5.13
N PHE A 61 3.90 -16.01 -4.00
CA PHE A 61 3.84 -15.23 -2.76
C PHE A 61 4.77 -15.86 -1.73
N ASN A 62 5.68 -15.04 -1.20
CA ASN A 62 6.57 -15.41 -0.11
C ASN A 62 6.23 -14.56 1.13
N TYR A 63 5.71 -15.21 2.17
CA TYR A 63 5.31 -14.55 3.42
C TYR A 63 6.50 -13.95 4.21
N LEU A 64 7.73 -14.44 3.96
CA LEU A 64 8.96 -13.87 4.52
C LEU A 64 9.48 -12.64 3.74
N ASN A 65 8.90 -12.34 2.57
CA ASN A 65 9.12 -11.06 1.91
C ASN A 65 8.20 -10.01 2.58
N SER A 66 8.77 -9.14 3.41
CA SER A 66 8.02 -8.17 4.21
C SER A 66 7.12 -7.26 3.36
N SER A 67 7.56 -6.85 2.16
CA SER A 67 6.74 -6.03 1.27
C SER A 67 5.53 -6.79 0.73
N GLN A 68 5.69 -8.07 0.35
CA GLN A 68 4.57 -8.90 -0.08
C GLN A 68 3.62 -9.19 1.09
N TYR A 69 4.16 -9.47 2.29
CA TYR A 69 3.35 -9.71 3.48
C TYR A 69 2.58 -8.46 3.92
N CYS A 70 3.20 -7.29 3.80
CA CYS A 70 2.54 -6.00 4.01
C CYS A 70 1.31 -5.82 3.10
N LEU A 71 1.45 -6.12 1.80
CA LEU A 71 0.34 -6.07 0.85
C LEU A 71 -0.73 -7.12 1.17
N TYR A 72 -0.33 -8.34 1.54
CA TYR A 72 -1.25 -9.41 1.95
C TYR A 72 -2.15 -8.95 3.11
N LEU A 73 -1.56 -8.42 4.17
CA LEU A 73 -2.32 -7.94 5.33
C LEU A 73 -3.27 -6.80 4.96
N TYR A 74 -2.83 -5.87 4.11
CA TYR A 74 -3.70 -4.81 3.61
C TYR A 74 -4.86 -5.36 2.76
N PHE A 75 -4.58 -6.22 1.76
CA PHE A 75 -5.64 -6.76 0.91
C PHE A 75 -6.63 -7.59 1.70
N LEU A 76 -6.18 -8.37 2.69
CA LEU A 76 -7.08 -9.14 3.55
C LEU A 76 -7.96 -8.20 4.40
N ALA A 77 -7.38 -7.21 5.06
CA ALA A 77 -8.12 -6.24 5.88
C ALA A 77 -9.14 -5.45 5.06
N ASN A 78 -8.73 -4.93 3.90
CA ASN A 78 -9.58 -4.16 3.00
C ASN A 78 -10.71 -5.03 2.41
N THR A 79 -10.43 -6.31 2.07
CA THR A 79 -11.45 -7.22 1.55
C THR A 79 -12.50 -7.53 2.61
N VAL A 80 -12.08 -7.88 3.84
CA VAL A 80 -13.01 -8.13 4.96
C VAL A 80 -13.91 -6.93 5.20
N TRP A 81 -13.36 -5.74 5.27
CA TRP A 81 -14.12 -4.51 5.51
C TRP A 81 -15.11 -4.21 4.39
N ARG A 82 -14.70 -4.34 3.12
CA ARG A 82 -15.55 -4.01 1.97
C ARG A 82 -16.73 -4.95 1.77
N GLU A 83 -16.51 -6.24 2.04
CA GLU A 83 -17.49 -7.26 1.71
C GLU A 83 -18.53 -7.48 2.81
N GLU A 84 -18.21 -7.20 4.07
CA GLU A 84 -19.16 -7.46 5.17
C GLU A 84 -19.80 -6.18 5.74
N GLY A 85 -19.05 -5.13 5.98
CA GLY A 85 -19.52 -3.87 6.56
C GLY A 85 -20.06 -3.96 8.00
N SER A 86 -19.95 -5.11 8.68
CA SER A 86 -20.39 -5.31 10.06
C SER A 86 -19.39 -4.77 11.09
N GLU A 87 -19.81 -4.58 12.35
CA GLU A 87 -18.91 -4.18 13.44
C GLU A 87 -17.79 -5.19 13.67
N GLU A 88 -18.10 -6.48 13.57
CA GLU A 88 -17.12 -7.53 13.73
C GLU A 88 -16.11 -7.55 12.55
N ALA A 89 -16.55 -7.21 11.34
CA ALA A 89 -15.66 -7.05 10.19
C ALA A 89 -14.73 -5.84 10.37
N VAL A 90 -15.25 -4.74 10.87
CA VAL A 90 -14.47 -3.55 11.26
C VAL A 90 -13.43 -3.93 12.32
N GLY A 91 -13.82 -4.69 13.35
CA GLY A 91 -12.92 -5.20 14.39
C GLY A 91 -11.82 -6.10 13.83
N ALA A 92 -12.14 -7.00 12.90
CA ALA A 92 -11.16 -7.87 12.24
C ALA A 92 -10.19 -7.06 11.34
N ALA A 93 -10.71 -6.16 10.51
CA ALA A 93 -9.92 -5.30 9.64
C ALA A 93 -9.00 -4.37 10.43
N THR A 94 -9.46 -3.84 11.57
CA THR A 94 -8.66 -3.01 12.48
C THR A 94 -7.49 -3.80 13.07
N ARG A 95 -7.71 -5.04 13.53
CA ARG A 95 -6.64 -5.90 14.05
C ARG A 95 -5.59 -6.23 12.97
N LEU A 96 -6.02 -6.53 11.74
CA LEU A 96 -5.11 -6.75 10.61
C LEU A 96 -4.31 -5.48 10.26
N PHE A 97 -4.93 -4.31 10.26
CA PHE A 97 -4.26 -3.03 10.07
C PHE A 97 -3.21 -2.77 11.16
N LEU A 98 -3.57 -2.97 12.43
CA LEU A 98 -2.64 -2.79 13.54
C LEU A 98 -1.49 -3.82 13.51
N LEU A 99 -1.76 -5.06 13.10
CA LEU A 99 -0.72 -6.07 12.88
C LEU A 99 0.24 -5.63 11.77
N ASN A 100 -0.28 -5.12 10.65
CA ASN A 100 0.53 -4.58 9.57
C ASN A 100 1.41 -3.42 10.05
N LYS A 101 0.83 -2.50 10.84
CA LYS A 101 1.56 -1.38 11.42
C LYS A 101 2.66 -1.85 12.38
N ALA A 102 2.38 -2.84 13.22
CA ALA A 102 3.36 -3.38 14.17
C ALA A 102 4.52 -4.13 13.49
N LEU A 103 4.23 -4.95 12.48
CA LEU A 103 5.24 -5.77 11.80
C LEU A 103 6.03 -5.01 10.74
N ASN A 104 5.36 -4.11 10.00
CA ASN A 104 5.90 -3.50 8.79
C ASN A 104 6.14 -1.98 8.93
N GLY A 105 5.76 -1.37 10.06
CA GLY A 105 5.97 0.06 10.32
C GLY A 105 5.22 0.98 9.36
N ILE A 106 4.11 0.53 8.78
CA ILE A 106 3.31 1.27 7.79
C ILE A 106 1.96 1.69 8.38
N ASP A 107 1.56 2.92 8.12
CA ASP A 107 0.20 3.39 8.39
C ASP A 107 -0.61 3.39 7.08
N LEU A 108 -1.18 2.23 6.75
CA LEU A 108 -2.02 1.98 5.59
C LEU A 108 -3.39 1.45 6.05
N PHE A 109 -4.30 2.38 6.33
CA PHE A 109 -5.61 2.06 6.88
C PHE A 109 -6.47 1.28 5.88
N TYR A 110 -7.18 0.26 6.33
CA TYR A 110 -7.92 -0.67 5.47
C TYR A 110 -9.04 -0.03 4.64
N GLU A 111 -9.55 1.13 5.02
CA GLU A 111 -10.56 1.85 4.24
C GLU A 111 -9.97 2.67 3.08
N ILE A 112 -8.65 2.80 2.98
CA ILE A 112 -8.02 3.47 1.86
C ILE A 112 -8.21 2.62 0.60
N ALA A 113 -8.79 3.21 -0.45
CA ALA A 113 -8.92 2.56 -1.73
C ALA A 113 -7.58 2.63 -2.49
N MET A 114 -6.67 1.70 -2.17
CA MET A 114 -5.44 1.56 -2.96
C MET A 114 -5.75 1.01 -4.36
N PRO A 115 -4.93 1.36 -5.36
CA PRO A 115 -5.08 0.82 -6.70
C PRO A 115 -4.87 -0.69 -6.76
N GLU A 116 -5.23 -1.32 -7.86
CA GLU A 116 -5.07 -2.77 -8.04
C GLU A 116 -3.60 -3.20 -8.06
N VAL A 117 -2.75 -2.35 -8.63
CA VAL A 117 -1.31 -2.59 -8.77
C VAL A 117 -0.53 -1.45 -8.12
N PHE A 118 0.23 -1.77 -7.09
CA PHE A 118 1.16 -0.85 -6.45
C PHE A 118 2.35 -1.60 -5.85
N PHE A 119 3.45 -0.91 -5.66
CA PHE A 119 4.67 -1.47 -5.11
C PHE A 119 5.13 -0.68 -3.88
N ILE A 120 5.45 -1.40 -2.82
CA ILE A 120 6.09 -0.87 -1.61
C ILE A 120 7.51 -1.44 -1.57
N GLY A 121 8.51 -0.58 -1.78
CA GLY A 121 9.92 -0.98 -1.75
C GLY A 121 10.37 -1.33 -0.34
N HIS A 122 10.20 -0.41 0.59
CA HIS A 122 10.40 -0.59 2.03
C HIS A 122 9.26 0.10 2.77
N SER A 123 8.56 -0.63 3.62
CA SER A 123 7.30 -0.16 4.23
C SER A 123 7.50 0.82 5.40
N VAL A 124 8.67 0.79 6.04
CA VAL A 124 8.93 1.51 7.29
C VAL A 124 8.73 3.01 7.15
N GLY A 125 7.89 3.57 8.02
CA GLY A 125 7.62 5.01 8.09
C GLY A 125 6.69 5.55 6.99
N ILE A 126 6.08 4.69 6.17
CA ILE A 126 5.08 5.13 5.20
C ILE A 126 3.78 5.47 5.92
N VAL A 127 3.21 6.64 5.61
CA VAL A 127 1.92 7.09 6.15
C VAL A 127 1.02 7.55 5.01
N LEU A 128 -0.16 6.93 4.90
CA LEU A 128 -1.09 7.18 3.80
C LEU A 128 -2.45 7.67 4.33
N ALA A 129 -2.88 8.83 3.86
CA ALA A 129 -4.22 9.34 4.09
C ALA A 129 -5.25 8.70 3.14
N LYS A 130 -6.53 8.80 3.45
CA LYS A 130 -7.61 8.57 2.48
C LYS A 130 -7.52 9.66 1.40
N ALA A 131 -6.88 9.32 0.29
CA ALA A 131 -6.65 10.14 -0.90
C ALA A 131 -7.06 9.34 -2.14
N THR A 132 -6.93 9.91 -3.32
CA THR A 132 -7.09 9.18 -4.57
C THR A 132 -5.73 8.71 -5.07
N TYR A 133 -5.61 7.43 -5.37
CA TYR A 133 -4.38 6.80 -5.82
C TYR A 133 -4.59 6.14 -7.18
N GLY A 134 -3.85 6.60 -8.18
CA GLY A 134 -3.80 5.97 -9.51
C GLY A 134 -3.02 4.65 -9.50
N ASN A 135 -3.23 3.82 -10.52
CA ASN A 135 -2.57 2.52 -10.66
C ASN A 135 -1.06 2.66 -10.86
N TYR A 136 -0.32 1.59 -10.63
CA TYR A 136 1.16 1.55 -10.74
C TYR A 136 1.88 2.54 -9.81
N LEU A 137 1.33 2.74 -8.61
CA LEU A 137 1.93 3.57 -7.57
C LEU A 137 3.16 2.88 -6.97
N VAL A 138 4.24 3.64 -6.80
CA VAL A 138 5.46 3.18 -6.12
C VAL A 138 5.70 3.99 -4.86
N LEU A 139 5.90 3.31 -3.73
CA LEU A 139 6.16 3.91 -2.43
C LEU A 139 7.45 3.37 -1.83
N TYR A 140 8.29 4.27 -1.35
CA TYR A 140 9.48 3.92 -0.57
C TYR A 140 9.36 4.40 0.88
N GLN A 141 10.27 3.94 1.74
CA GLN A 141 10.30 4.23 3.16
C GLN A 141 10.18 5.73 3.48
N ASN A 142 9.51 6.03 4.59
CA ASN A 142 9.29 7.39 5.11
C ASN A 142 8.57 8.31 4.12
N SER A 143 7.88 7.77 3.11
CA SER A 143 7.04 8.59 2.25
C SER A 143 5.69 8.87 2.91
N THR A 144 5.15 10.05 2.65
CA THR A 144 3.88 10.49 3.23
C THR A 144 2.93 11.00 2.15
N VAL A 145 1.70 10.49 2.16
CA VAL A 145 0.57 11.12 1.45
C VAL A 145 -0.40 11.61 2.51
N GLY A 146 -0.50 12.93 2.67
CA GLY A 146 -1.19 13.56 3.79
C GLY A 146 -2.29 14.53 3.39
N LYS A 147 -3.22 14.79 4.33
CA LYS A 147 -4.21 15.87 4.21
C LYS A 147 -3.62 17.17 4.74
N ASN A 148 -4.07 18.28 4.17
CA ASN A 148 -3.87 19.61 4.73
C ASN A 148 -5.23 20.33 4.80
N HIS A 149 -5.59 20.85 5.97
CA HIS A 149 -6.93 21.44 6.22
C HIS A 149 -8.09 20.56 5.71
N GLY A 150 -8.00 19.24 5.95
CA GLY A 150 -9.03 18.28 5.54
C GLY A 150 -8.98 17.86 4.07
N VAL A 151 -8.19 18.53 3.22
CA VAL A 151 -8.09 18.23 1.78
C VAL A 151 -6.99 17.21 1.55
N ALA A 152 -7.33 16.14 0.83
CA ALA A 152 -6.41 15.08 0.42
C ALA A 152 -5.94 15.29 -1.03
N PRO A 153 -4.74 14.81 -1.36
CA PRO A 153 -4.26 14.87 -2.74
C PRO A 153 -4.93 13.85 -3.68
N VAL A 154 -4.80 14.11 -4.98
CA VAL A 154 -5.19 13.21 -6.06
C VAL A 154 -3.92 12.85 -6.83
N LEU A 155 -3.53 11.58 -6.79
CA LEU A 155 -2.36 11.06 -7.49
C LEU A 155 -2.83 10.34 -8.77
N GLY A 156 -2.24 10.72 -9.89
CA GLY A 156 -2.43 10.05 -11.18
C GLY A 156 -1.75 8.68 -11.23
N GLU A 157 -1.89 8.01 -12.36
CA GLU A 157 -1.24 6.72 -12.61
C GLU A 157 0.27 6.86 -12.68
N GLY A 158 1.00 5.84 -12.20
CA GLY A 158 2.46 5.77 -12.32
C GLY A 158 3.22 6.76 -11.44
N VAL A 159 2.64 7.25 -10.36
CA VAL A 159 3.32 8.14 -9.42
C VAL A 159 4.34 7.35 -8.59
N ILE A 160 5.55 7.91 -8.45
CA ILE A 160 6.64 7.32 -7.65
C ILE A 160 7.02 8.28 -6.52
N LEU A 161 6.96 7.82 -5.29
CA LEU A 161 7.48 8.51 -4.11
C LEU A 161 8.77 7.84 -3.65
N TYR A 162 9.92 8.50 -3.88
CA TYR A 162 11.21 8.06 -3.36
C TYR A 162 11.35 8.33 -1.84
N PRO A 163 12.37 7.76 -1.18
CA PRO A 163 12.50 7.84 0.28
C PRO A 163 12.38 9.27 0.84
N ASN A 164 11.71 9.40 1.98
CA ASN A 164 11.52 10.67 2.70
C ASN A 164 10.80 11.76 1.88
N SER A 165 10.03 11.39 0.85
CA SER A 165 9.24 12.35 0.08
C SER A 165 7.82 12.47 0.61
N ALA A 166 7.15 13.59 0.31
CA ALA A 166 5.79 13.82 0.77
C ALA A 166 4.92 14.50 -0.29
N ILE A 167 3.64 14.12 -0.36
CA ILE A 167 2.60 14.81 -1.11
C ILE A 167 1.47 15.15 -0.13
N ILE A 168 1.24 16.43 0.13
CA ILE A 168 0.36 16.87 1.21
C ILE A 168 -0.61 17.94 0.74
N GLY A 169 -1.89 17.75 1.07
CA GLY A 169 -2.93 18.73 0.87
C GLY A 169 -3.51 18.76 -0.54
N ARG A 170 -3.92 19.93 -1.00
CA ARG A 170 -4.55 20.12 -2.31
C ARG A 170 -3.52 20.02 -3.43
N CYS A 171 -3.20 18.81 -3.81
CA CYS A 171 -2.29 18.49 -4.91
C CYS A 171 -3.01 17.66 -5.95
N ARG A 172 -2.89 18.00 -7.22
CA ARG A 172 -3.19 17.17 -8.37
C ARG A 172 -1.88 16.75 -9.00
N ILE A 173 -1.48 15.52 -8.73
CA ILE A 173 -0.22 14.96 -9.21
C ILE A 173 -0.50 14.26 -10.53
N GLY A 174 0.03 14.82 -11.62
CA GLY A 174 -0.14 14.26 -12.96
C GLY A 174 0.51 12.87 -13.10
N ALA A 175 0.01 12.07 -14.05
CA ALA A 175 0.50 10.72 -14.29
C ALA A 175 2.02 10.68 -14.55
N ASN A 176 2.69 9.59 -14.19
CA ASN A 176 4.14 9.41 -14.35
C ASN A 176 4.98 10.52 -13.69
N THR A 177 4.50 11.07 -12.58
CA THR A 177 5.28 12.00 -11.77
C THR A 177 6.15 11.23 -10.79
N THR A 178 7.44 11.53 -10.78
CA THR A 178 8.38 11.00 -9.79
C THR A 178 8.79 12.08 -8.81
N VAL A 179 8.48 11.89 -7.53
CA VAL A 179 8.92 12.77 -6.44
C VAL A 179 10.24 12.25 -5.90
N SER A 180 11.29 13.03 -6.05
CA SER A 180 12.65 12.69 -5.66
C SER A 180 12.80 12.60 -4.14
N GLN A 181 13.84 11.89 -3.70
CA GLN A 181 14.17 11.73 -2.28
C GLN A 181 14.17 13.07 -1.54
N GLY A 182 13.55 13.10 -0.36
CA GLY A 182 13.52 14.26 0.53
C GLY A 182 12.68 15.44 0.02
N THR A 183 11.87 15.26 -1.04
CA THR A 183 11.10 16.33 -1.65
C THR A 183 9.66 16.35 -1.13
N GLY A 184 9.21 17.53 -0.68
CA GLY A 184 7.83 17.77 -0.26
C GLY A 184 7.03 18.55 -1.31
N VAL A 185 5.93 17.97 -1.80
CA VAL A 185 4.95 18.63 -2.66
C VAL A 185 3.74 18.99 -1.80
N ILE A 186 3.60 20.27 -1.45
CA ILE A 186 2.58 20.74 -0.51
C ILE A 186 1.69 21.76 -1.20
N ASN A 187 0.38 21.45 -1.32
CA ASN A 187 -0.64 22.30 -1.97
C ASN A 187 -0.22 22.80 -3.36
N ARG A 188 0.48 21.97 -4.12
CA ARG A 188 0.93 22.25 -5.48
C ARG A 188 0.61 21.11 -6.43
N ASP A 189 0.31 21.44 -7.69
CA ASP A 189 0.06 20.50 -8.75
C ASP A 189 1.34 20.17 -9.53
N THR A 190 1.38 18.99 -10.18
CA THR A 190 2.43 18.63 -11.13
C THR A 190 1.84 18.28 -12.48
N PRO A 191 2.53 18.59 -13.60
CA PRO A 191 1.97 18.38 -14.94
C PRO A 191 1.86 16.92 -15.37
N GLY A 192 2.60 16.01 -14.70
CA GLY A 192 2.80 14.64 -15.16
C GLY A 192 4.02 14.48 -16.07
N ASN A 193 4.42 13.22 -16.33
CA ASN A 193 5.62 12.87 -17.10
C ASN A 193 6.85 13.67 -16.66
N CYS A 194 7.06 13.82 -15.34
CA CYS A 194 8.06 14.72 -14.81
C CYS A 194 8.76 14.17 -13.55
N LEU A 195 9.93 14.72 -13.29
CA LEU A 195 10.73 14.53 -12.08
C LEU A 195 10.63 15.80 -11.24
N VAL A 196 10.29 15.63 -9.96
CA VAL A 196 10.13 16.74 -9.01
C VAL A 196 11.24 16.67 -7.96
N PHE A 197 11.97 17.76 -7.80
CA PHE A 197 13.06 17.90 -6.84
C PHE A 197 12.81 19.07 -5.91
N ALA A 198 13.36 19.01 -4.71
CA ALA A 198 13.46 20.17 -3.85
C ALA A 198 14.37 21.23 -4.53
N GLY A 199 13.85 22.43 -4.68
CA GLY A 199 14.59 23.58 -5.17
C GLY A 199 15.07 24.47 -4.02
N THR A 200 15.57 25.65 -4.36
CA THR A 200 15.99 26.67 -3.39
C THR A 200 14.77 27.39 -2.79
N ALA A 201 14.89 27.85 -1.55
CA ALA A 201 13.87 28.66 -0.86
C ALA A 201 12.46 28.05 -0.81
N GLY A 202 12.34 26.70 -0.76
CA GLY A 202 11.06 26.00 -0.70
C GLY A 202 10.32 25.86 -2.04
N GLU A 203 10.94 26.28 -3.15
CA GLU A 203 10.40 26.06 -4.48
C GLU A 203 10.63 24.62 -4.95
N LEU A 204 9.84 24.18 -5.94
CA LEU A 204 10.05 22.90 -6.59
C LEU A 204 10.76 23.10 -7.92
N THR A 205 11.74 22.24 -8.19
CA THR A 205 12.34 22.13 -9.53
C THR A 205 11.65 20.96 -10.25
N ILE A 206 10.92 21.26 -11.31
CA ILE A 206 10.22 20.27 -12.13
C ILE A 206 10.95 20.13 -13.47
N LYS A 207 11.33 18.89 -13.82
CA LYS A 207 12.00 18.55 -15.08
C LYS A 207 11.17 17.51 -15.82
N ALA A 208 11.04 17.65 -17.15
CA ALA A 208 10.42 16.62 -17.96
C ALA A 208 11.15 15.27 -17.83
N ALA A 209 10.43 14.19 -17.64
CA ALA A 209 11.01 12.85 -17.66
C ALA A 209 11.31 12.43 -19.11
N LYS A 210 12.47 11.82 -19.33
CA LYS A 210 12.85 11.32 -20.66
C LYS A 210 12.03 10.08 -21.07
N ARG A 211 11.57 9.30 -20.10
CA ARG A 211 10.69 8.13 -20.23
C ARG A 211 9.92 7.90 -18.93
N PRO A 212 8.82 7.14 -18.96
CA PRO A 212 8.16 6.69 -17.73
C PRO A 212 9.09 5.81 -16.90
N LEU A 213 9.33 6.17 -15.62
CA LEU A 213 10.18 5.36 -14.74
C LEU A 213 9.46 4.12 -14.19
N ILE A 214 8.14 4.06 -14.32
CA ILE A 214 7.35 2.90 -13.89
C ILE A 214 7.70 1.63 -14.67
N ASP A 215 8.25 1.74 -15.88
CA ASP A 215 8.72 0.61 -16.67
C ASP A 215 9.83 -0.19 -15.96
N ASP A 216 10.54 0.43 -15.02
CA ASP A 216 11.56 -0.24 -14.20
C ASP A 216 10.92 -1.08 -13.07
N PHE A 217 9.68 -0.80 -12.70
CA PHE A 217 8.97 -1.39 -11.56
C PHE A 217 7.90 -2.41 -11.97
N PHE A 218 7.26 -2.22 -13.11
CA PHE A 218 6.10 -3.02 -13.48
C PHE A 218 6.23 -3.71 -14.85
N ARG A 219 5.49 -4.82 -14.97
CA ARG A 219 5.20 -5.54 -16.21
C ARG A 219 3.82 -5.09 -16.69
N PHE A 220 3.71 -4.66 -17.92
CA PHE A 220 2.46 -4.24 -18.55
C PHE A 220 1.84 -5.35 -19.37
#